data_bfc8b9409d6d1085c65fa72f8e968ac6
#
_entry.id   bfc8b9409d6d1085c65fa72f8e968ac6
#
_cell.length_a   1.000
_cell.length_b   1.000
_cell.length_c   1.000
_cell.angle_alpha   90.00
_cell.angle_beta   90.00
_cell.angle_gamma   90.00
#
_symmetry.space_group_name_H-M   'P 1'
#
loop_
_entity.id
_entity.type
_entity.pdbx_description
1 polymer ?
#
loop_
_entity_poly.entity_id
_entity_poly.type
_entity_poly.pdbx_seq_one_letter_code
_entity_poly.pdbx_strand_id
1 'polypeptide(L)'
;MNYITFGKGEKPLILIQGLSTRSIKGAAFSVAYMYRMFARDYKVYLFDRRENISDSITVRNLATDIAMAMDTLKITNADIFGVSQGGMIAQYLAIDRPDLVNQLVLAVTLSKNNETVERTVNDWIHITEQNNMKRLITDMAEKMYSDIYVKRYKPFMSLLAVLQKPKNVPRFIALAKACLSCKAYDELD
;
A
#
# COMPACT_ATOMS: atom_id res chain seq x y z
N MET A 1 -0.53 -13.39 -7.97
CA MET A 1 -0.64 -12.45 -6.84
C MET A 1 -1.83 -12.84 -5.96
N ASN A 2 -1.72 -12.78 -4.60
CA ASN A 2 -2.86 -13.08 -3.72
C ASN A 2 -3.80 -11.87 -3.66
N TYR A 3 -5.08 -12.13 -3.42
CA TYR A 3 -6.06 -11.07 -3.20
C TYR A 3 -7.14 -11.49 -2.21
N ILE A 4 -7.81 -10.51 -1.62
CA ILE A 4 -9.01 -10.66 -0.80
C ILE A 4 -10.15 -10.02 -1.59
N THR A 5 -11.31 -10.68 -1.62
CA THR A 5 -12.53 -10.11 -2.19
C THR A 5 -13.70 -10.27 -1.23
N PHE A 6 -14.56 -9.25 -1.17
CA PHE A 6 -15.79 -9.23 -0.38
C PHE A 6 -16.77 -8.19 -0.95
N GLY A 7 -17.97 -8.15 -0.39
CA GLY A 7 -19.02 -7.25 -0.85
C GLY A 7 -19.96 -7.91 -1.86
N LYS A 8 -21.18 -7.33 -1.97
CA LYS A 8 -22.31 -7.87 -2.76
C LYS A 8 -22.66 -6.98 -3.95
N GLY A 9 -22.05 -5.78 -4.04
CA GLY A 9 -22.28 -4.85 -5.14
C GLY A 9 -21.69 -5.37 -6.46
N GLU A 10 -22.11 -4.81 -7.56
CA GLU A 10 -21.65 -5.17 -8.90
C GLU A 10 -20.47 -4.33 -9.35
N LYS A 11 -20.33 -3.10 -8.85
CA LYS A 11 -19.23 -2.21 -9.21
C LYS A 11 -17.92 -2.70 -8.60
N PRO A 12 -16.86 -2.89 -9.39
CA PRO A 12 -15.55 -3.25 -8.83
C PRO A 12 -14.89 -2.06 -8.14
N LEU A 13 -14.42 -2.28 -6.92
CA LEU A 13 -13.56 -1.35 -6.17
C LEU A 13 -12.23 -2.01 -5.88
N ILE A 14 -11.15 -1.44 -6.39
CA ILE A 14 -9.80 -1.91 -6.14
C ILE A 14 -9.20 -1.08 -5.00
N LEU A 15 -8.90 -1.72 -3.88
CA LEU A 15 -8.15 -1.13 -2.78
C LEU A 15 -6.66 -1.42 -2.96
N ILE A 16 -5.85 -0.38 -3.02
CA ILE A 16 -4.39 -0.48 -3.10
C ILE A 16 -3.81 0.09 -1.82
N GLN A 17 -3.38 -0.79 -0.93
CA GLN A 17 -2.83 -0.42 0.39
C GLN A 17 -1.47 0.29 0.26
N GLY A 18 -1.10 1.02 1.31
CA GLY A 18 0.23 1.62 1.46
C GLY A 18 1.33 0.58 1.66
N LEU A 19 2.54 1.08 1.94
CA LEU A 19 3.68 0.25 2.32
C LEU A 19 3.32 -0.57 3.56
N SER A 20 3.41 -1.89 3.45
CA SER A 20 3.07 -2.83 4.50
C SER A 20 4.23 -3.75 4.84
N THR A 21 4.41 -4.00 6.12
CA THR A 21 5.39 -4.96 6.64
C THR A 21 4.93 -6.42 6.45
N ARG A 22 3.66 -6.65 6.13
CA ARG A 22 3.05 -7.99 6.06
C ARG A 22 2.24 -8.18 4.78
N SER A 23 2.13 -9.45 4.39
CA SER A 23 1.17 -9.91 3.38
C SER A 23 -0.27 -9.84 3.93
N ILE A 24 -1.24 -9.70 3.04
CA ILE A 24 -2.67 -9.75 3.39
C ILE A 24 -3.16 -11.16 3.75
N LYS A 25 -2.33 -12.18 3.59
CA LYS A 25 -2.67 -13.58 3.94
C LYS A 25 -3.16 -13.67 5.39
N GLY A 26 -4.33 -14.24 5.59
CA GLY A 26 -4.95 -14.38 6.92
C GLY A 26 -5.64 -13.12 7.46
N ALA A 27 -5.64 -12.01 6.71
CA ALA A 27 -6.26 -10.76 7.12
C ALA A 27 -7.69 -10.54 6.56
N ALA A 28 -8.26 -11.52 5.87
CA ALA A 28 -9.52 -11.36 5.14
C ALA A 28 -10.67 -10.81 5.99
N PHE A 29 -10.86 -11.35 7.21
CA PHE A 29 -11.91 -10.88 8.11
C PHE A 29 -11.69 -9.44 8.60
N SER A 30 -10.47 -9.11 9.01
CA SER A 30 -10.14 -7.77 9.50
C SER A 30 -10.25 -6.72 8.39
N VAL A 31 -9.82 -7.06 7.18
CA VAL A 31 -9.95 -6.19 5.99
C VAL A 31 -11.41 -6.01 5.63
N ALA A 32 -12.21 -7.08 5.52
CA ALA A 32 -13.63 -6.99 5.21
C ALA A 32 -14.40 -6.20 6.28
N TYR A 33 -14.04 -6.34 7.55
CA TYR A 33 -14.64 -5.54 8.63
C TYR A 33 -14.24 -4.07 8.55
N MET A 34 -12.97 -3.76 8.29
CA MET A 34 -12.46 -2.38 8.20
C MET A 34 -13.12 -1.62 7.06
N TYR A 35 -13.26 -2.25 5.91
CA TYR A 35 -13.81 -1.65 4.70
C TYR A 35 -15.27 -2.03 4.43
N ARG A 36 -16.01 -2.54 5.44
CA ARG A 36 -17.40 -2.99 5.30
C ARG A 36 -18.37 -1.94 4.78
N MET A 37 -18.03 -0.66 4.93
CA MET A 37 -18.82 0.44 4.42
C MET A 37 -18.98 0.39 2.90
N PHE A 38 -18.01 -0.16 2.17
CA PHE A 38 -18.07 -0.33 0.72
C PHE A 38 -18.79 -1.61 0.30
N ALA A 39 -18.97 -2.58 1.23
CA ALA A 39 -19.40 -3.94 0.89
C ALA A 39 -20.86 -4.04 0.37
N ARG A 40 -21.68 -3.01 0.58
CA ARG A 40 -23.06 -2.95 0.07
C ARG A 40 -23.10 -2.64 -1.42
N ASP A 41 -22.34 -1.64 -1.82
CA ASP A 41 -22.46 -1.01 -3.14
C ASP A 41 -21.37 -1.49 -4.11
N TYR A 42 -20.30 -2.12 -3.58
CA TYR A 42 -19.14 -2.57 -4.35
C TYR A 42 -18.83 -4.05 -4.17
N LYS A 43 -18.24 -4.63 -5.22
CA LYS A 43 -17.40 -5.82 -5.16
C LYS A 43 -15.97 -5.37 -4.92
N VAL A 44 -15.50 -5.51 -3.69
CA VAL A 44 -14.20 -5.00 -3.25
C VAL A 44 -13.11 -6.03 -3.51
N TYR A 45 -11.99 -5.57 -4.05
CA TYR A 45 -10.76 -6.35 -4.25
C TYR A 45 -9.59 -5.64 -3.57
N LEU A 46 -8.86 -6.34 -2.73
CA LEU A 46 -7.58 -5.89 -2.18
C LEU A 46 -6.49 -6.83 -2.67
N PHE A 47 -5.58 -6.33 -3.50
CA PHE A 47 -4.45 -7.10 -4.01
C PHE A 47 -3.24 -6.98 -3.08
N ASP A 48 -2.54 -8.11 -2.85
CA ASP A 48 -1.23 -8.11 -2.20
C ASP A 48 -0.16 -7.63 -3.20
N ARG A 49 1.03 -7.42 -2.72
CA ARG A 49 2.21 -7.35 -3.58
C ARG A 49 2.69 -8.77 -3.88
N ARG A 50 3.28 -9.01 -5.07
CA ARG A 50 3.90 -10.29 -5.39
C ARG A 50 4.94 -10.69 -4.34
N GLU A 51 5.18 -11.99 -4.17
CA GLU A 51 6.10 -12.49 -3.15
C GLU A 51 7.56 -12.23 -3.54
N ASN A 52 7.90 -12.56 -4.78
CA ASN A 52 9.24 -12.37 -5.31
C ASN A 52 9.36 -10.97 -5.91
N ILE A 53 10.08 -10.11 -5.23
CA ILE A 53 10.31 -8.71 -5.60
C ILE A 53 11.81 -8.51 -5.82
N SER A 54 12.16 -7.93 -6.98
CA SER A 54 13.53 -7.48 -7.27
C SER A 54 13.84 -6.22 -6.46
N ASP A 55 15.10 -6.03 -6.08
CA ASP A 55 15.57 -4.79 -5.43
C ASP A 55 15.41 -3.54 -6.32
N SER A 56 15.29 -3.72 -7.63
CA SER A 56 15.06 -2.65 -8.62
C SER A 56 13.60 -2.39 -8.93
N ILE A 57 12.66 -2.96 -8.14
CA ILE A 57 11.22 -2.73 -8.36
C ILE A 57 10.87 -1.25 -8.23
N THR A 58 9.97 -0.78 -9.10
CA THR A 58 9.43 0.59 -9.07
C THR A 58 7.94 0.57 -8.73
N VAL A 59 7.38 1.73 -8.34
CA VAL A 59 5.92 1.84 -8.18
C VAL A 59 5.17 1.59 -9.48
N ARG A 60 5.74 1.93 -10.65
CA ARG A 60 5.15 1.64 -11.96
C ARG A 60 5.11 0.13 -12.26
N ASN A 61 6.16 -0.63 -11.88
CA ASN A 61 6.11 -2.09 -11.98
C ASN A 61 5.03 -2.70 -11.08
N LEU A 62 4.81 -2.13 -9.88
CA LEU A 62 3.72 -2.56 -9.00
C LEU A 62 2.34 -2.24 -9.59
N ALA A 63 2.19 -1.14 -10.33
CA ALA A 63 0.97 -0.83 -11.07
C ALA A 63 0.71 -1.84 -12.20
N THR A 64 1.75 -2.21 -12.94
CA THR A 64 1.67 -3.28 -13.96
C THR A 64 1.20 -4.60 -13.35
N ASP A 65 1.70 -4.96 -12.16
CA ASP A 65 1.25 -6.17 -11.45
C ASP A 65 -0.27 -6.13 -11.12
N ILE A 66 -0.78 -4.97 -10.70
CA ILE A 66 -2.22 -4.76 -10.44
C ILE A 66 -3.02 -4.88 -11.74
N ALA A 67 -2.57 -4.21 -12.81
CA ALA A 67 -3.21 -4.27 -14.13
C ALA A 67 -3.33 -5.72 -14.63
N MET A 68 -2.24 -6.50 -14.57
CA MET A 68 -2.25 -7.91 -14.95
C MET A 68 -3.21 -8.76 -14.11
N ALA A 69 -3.35 -8.45 -12.81
CA ALA A 69 -4.30 -9.15 -11.95
C ALA A 69 -5.75 -8.78 -12.31
N MET A 70 -6.03 -7.52 -12.63
CA MET A 70 -7.34 -7.06 -13.10
C MET A 70 -7.69 -7.73 -14.43
N ASP A 71 -6.77 -7.77 -15.40
CA ASP A 71 -6.96 -8.45 -16.68
C ASP A 71 -7.29 -9.95 -16.49
N THR A 72 -6.53 -10.63 -15.61
CA THR A 72 -6.75 -12.05 -15.29
C THR A 72 -8.14 -12.31 -14.71
N LEU A 73 -8.64 -11.39 -13.89
CA LEU A 73 -9.97 -11.46 -13.26
C LEU A 73 -11.07 -10.83 -14.14
N LYS A 74 -10.72 -10.33 -15.32
CA LYS A 74 -11.62 -9.64 -16.25
C LYS A 74 -12.33 -8.44 -15.59
N ILE A 75 -11.59 -7.72 -14.74
CA ILE A 75 -12.06 -6.49 -14.09
C ILE A 75 -11.69 -5.31 -14.98
N THR A 76 -12.67 -4.56 -15.41
CA THR A 76 -12.53 -3.32 -16.19
C THR A 76 -13.34 -2.22 -15.56
N ASN A 77 -13.03 -0.97 -15.87
CA ASN A 77 -13.79 0.21 -15.45
C ASN A 77 -14.07 0.22 -13.92
N ALA A 78 -13.01 -0.03 -13.12
CA ALA A 78 -13.08 -0.12 -11.68
C ALA A 78 -12.84 1.25 -11.00
N ASP A 79 -13.51 1.45 -9.86
CA ASP A 79 -13.09 2.53 -8.95
C ASP A 79 -11.83 2.11 -8.21
N ILE A 80 -10.82 2.98 -8.18
CA ILE A 80 -9.53 2.71 -7.57
C ILE A 80 -9.37 3.58 -6.33
N PHE A 81 -9.07 2.97 -5.18
CA PHE A 81 -8.77 3.67 -3.95
C PHE A 81 -7.34 3.34 -3.50
N GLY A 82 -6.43 4.28 -3.70
CA GLY A 82 -5.01 4.13 -3.39
C GLY A 82 -4.59 4.93 -2.15
N VAL A 83 -3.93 4.27 -1.19
CA VAL A 83 -3.47 4.90 0.06
C VAL A 83 -1.94 4.92 0.09
N SER A 84 -1.32 6.07 0.33
CA SER A 84 0.14 6.23 0.47
C SER A 84 0.88 5.63 -0.74
N GLN A 85 1.80 4.66 -0.58
CA GLN A 85 2.39 3.92 -1.70
C GLN A 85 1.33 3.38 -2.68
N GLY A 86 0.18 2.94 -2.16
CA GLY A 86 -0.93 2.48 -3.01
C GLY A 86 -1.48 3.58 -3.90
N GLY A 87 -1.46 4.82 -3.45
CA GLY A 87 -1.83 5.98 -4.27
C GLY A 87 -0.78 6.29 -5.35
N MET A 88 0.51 6.13 -5.06
CA MET A 88 1.57 6.22 -6.08
C MET A 88 1.37 5.17 -7.18
N ILE A 89 1.02 3.94 -6.79
CA ILE A 89 0.73 2.84 -7.73
C ILE A 89 -0.54 3.14 -8.53
N ALA A 90 -1.59 3.63 -7.89
CA ALA A 90 -2.87 3.93 -8.52
C ALA A 90 -2.75 5.01 -9.61
N GLN A 91 -1.87 6.00 -9.41
CA GLN A 91 -1.57 7.01 -10.42
C GLN A 91 -0.98 6.37 -11.68
N TYR A 92 0.05 5.51 -11.56
CA TYR A 92 0.61 4.82 -12.72
C TYR A 92 -0.37 3.83 -13.35
N LEU A 93 -1.25 3.21 -12.57
CA LEU A 93 -2.32 2.38 -13.12
C LEU A 93 -3.25 3.21 -14.02
N ALA A 94 -3.64 4.41 -13.57
CA ALA A 94 -4.49 5.31 -14.35
C ALA A 94 -3.79 5.86 -15.60
N ILE A 95 -2.48 6.17 -15.52
CA ILE A 95 -1.66 6.65 -16.64
C ILE A 95 -1.51 5.54 -17.69
N ASP A 96 -1.08 4.34 -17.27
CA ASP A 96 -0.70 3.27 -18.18
C ASP A 96 -1.90 2.46 -18.70
N ARG A 97 -3.00 2.40 -17.92
CA ARG A 97 -4.18 1.59 -18.20
C ARG A 97 -5.48 2.32 -17.87
N PRO A 98 -5.75 3.48 -18.52
CA PRO A 98 -6.98 4.24 -18.30
C PRO A 98 -8.25 3.43 -18.59
N ASP A 99 -8.15 2.39 -19.43
CA ASP A 99 -9.24 1.45 -19.73
C ASP A 99 -9.72 0.64 -18.51
N LEU A 100 -8.87 0.49 -17.49
CA LEU A 100 -9.19 -0.23 -16.25
C LEU A 100 -9.80 0.66 -15.17
N VAL A 101 -9.66 1.98 -15.28
CA VAL A 101 -9.96 2.95 -14.23
C VAL A 101 -11.23 3.75 -14.56
N ASN A 102 -12.24 3.68 -13.70
CA ASN A 102 -13.42 4.53 -13.77
C ASN A 102 -13.23 5.82 -12.96
N GLN A 103 -12.89 5.68 -11.69
CA GLN A 103 -12.63 6.78 -10.78
C GLN A 103 -11.37 6.50 -9.97
N LEU A 104 -10.62 7.56 -9.63
CA LEU A 104 -9.40 7.47 -8.85
C LEU A 104 -9.54 8.28 -7.56
N VAL A 105 -9.44 7.62 -6.42
CA VAL A 105 -9.37 8.24 -5.10
C VAL A 105 -7.96 8.06 -4.54
N LEU A 106 -7.30 9.16 -4.26
CA LEU A 106 -5.94 9.21 -3.75
C LEU A 106 -5.96 9.73 -2.31
N ALA A 107 -5.50 8.93 -1.36
CA ALA A 107 -5.44 9.28 0.05
C ALA A 107 -4.00 9.27 0.56
N VAL A 108 -3.60 10.35 1.24
CA VAL A 108 -2.29 10.52 1.91
C VAL A 108 -1.11 10.09 1.06
N THR A 109 -1.08 10.50 -0.20
CA THR A 109 -0.09 10.10 -1.22
C THR A 109 0.51 11.34 -1.90
N LEU A 110 1.40 11.09 -2.84
CA LEU A 110 2.05 12.12 -3.65
C LEU A 110 2.30 11.59 -5.07
N SER A 111 2.48 12.51 -6.01
CA SER A 111 2.84 12.23 -7.41
C SER A 111 4.33 12.41 -7.70
N LYS A 112 5.05 13.14 -6.83
CA LYS A 112 6.49 13.39 -6.92
C LYS A 112 7.09 13.42 -5.53
N ASN A 113 8.24 12.78 -5.37
CA ASN A 113 8.97 12.79 -4.10
C ASN A 113 9.50 14.18 -3.75
N ASN A 114 9.62 14.43 -2.46
CA ASN A 114 10.29 15.57 -1.88
C ASN A 114 11.30 15.11 -0.81
N GLU A 115 12.16 16.01 -0.37
CA GLU A 115 13.21 15.72 0.60
C GLU A 115 12.69 15.07 1.89
N THR A 116 11.51 15.46 2.36
CA THR A 116 10.90 14.91 3.59
C THR A 116 10.55 13.45 3.42
N VAL A 117 9.95 13.09 2.29
CA VAL A 117 9.58 11.69 1.99
C VAL A 117 10.84 10.87 1.74
N GLU A 118 11.79 11.37 0.97
CA GLU A 118 13.06 10.68 0.69
C GLU A 118 13.81 10.37 1.98
N ARG A 119 13.98 11.35 2.85
CA ARG A 119 14.61 11.17 4.17
C ARG A 119 13.85 10.14 5.00
N THR A 120 12.53 10.27 5.11
CA THR A 120 11.72 9.36 5.92
C THR A 120 11.81 7.92 5.45
N VAL A 121 11.72 7.69 4.14
CA VAL A 121 11.81 6.33 3.57
C VAL A 121 13.22 5.76 3.77
N ASN A 122 14.28 6.55 3.56
CA ASN A 122 15.65 6.12 3.79
C ASN A 122 15.91 5.79 5.27
N ASP A 123 15.36 6.59 6.21
CA ASP A 123 15.43 6.29 7.64
C ASP A 123 14.76 4.95 7.96
N TRP A 124 13.58 4.67 7.41
CA TRP A 124 12.90 3.38 7.62
C TRP A 124 13.68 2.20 7.04
N ILE A 125 14.30 2.36 5.89
CA ILE A 125 15.19 1.35 5.31
C ILE A 125 16.37 1.09 6.26
N HIS A 126 17.06 2.13 6.71
CA HIS A 126 18.20 2.00 7.62
C HIS A 126 17.84 1.35 8.95
N ILE A 127 16.74 1.79 9.58
CA ILE A 127 16.23 1.18 10.82
C ILE A 127 15.92 -0.32 10.61
N THR A 128 15.37 -0.66 9.43
CA THR A 128 15.03 -2.04 9.10
C THR A 128 16.28 -2.90 8.90
N GLU A 129 17.32 -2.38 8.22
CA GLU A 129 18.62 -3.02 8.04
C GLU A 129 19.30 -3.31 9.38
N GLN A 130 19.15 -2.41 10.36
CA GLN A 130 19.60 -2.62 11.73
C GLN A 130 18.74 -3.60 12.54
N ASN A 131 17.71 -4.21 11.93
CA ASN A 131 16.75 -5.11 12.58
C ASN A 131 16.04 -4.48 13.82
N ASN A 132 15.95 -3.15 13.88
CA ASN A 132 15.33 -2.42 14.99
C ASN A 132 13.84 -2.19 14.74
N MET A 133 13.07 -3.29 14.77
CA MET A 133 11.63 -3.26 14.44
C MET A 133 10.80 -2.41 15.40
N LYS A 134 11.19 -2.33 16.66
CA LYS A 134 10.50 -1.47 17.63
C LYS A 134 10.61 0.00 17.22
N ARG A 135 11.81 0.44 16.86
CA ARG A 135 12.05 1.80 16.40
C ARG A 135 11.29 2.08 15.09
N LEU A 136 11.32 1.14 14.14
CA LEU A 136 10.58 1.26 12.88
C LEU A 136 9.09 1.51 13.12
N ILE A 137 8.43 0.65 13.90
CA ILE A 137 6.99 0.74 14.15
C ILE A 137 6.65 2.02 14.96
N THR A 138 7.51 2.41 15.90
CA THR A 138 7.32 3.64 16.67
C THR A 138 7.45 4.87 15.76
N ASP A 139 8.50 4.94 14.94
CA ASP A 139 8.74 6.06 14.02
C ASP A 139 7.64 6.17 12.95
N MET A 140 7.20 5.04 12.41
CA MET A 140 6.05 5.03 11.49
C MET A 140 4.78 5.54 12.18
N ALA A 141 4.53 5.13 13.43
CA ALA A 141 3.36 5.58 14.18
C ALA A 141 3.42 7.09 14.50
N GLU A 142 4.57 7.61 14.91
CA GLU A 142 4.80 9.04 15.20
C GLU A 142 4.60 9.92 13.95
N LYS A 143 4.90 9.40 12.76
CA LYS A 143 4.71 10.13 11.49
C LYS A 143 3.30 10.00 10.91
N MET A 144 2.53 8.98 11.30
CA MET A 144 1.21 8.70 10.72
C MET A 144 0.03 9.08 11.63
N TYR A 145 0.25 9.19 12.93
CA TYR A 145 -0.82 9.42 13.91
C TYR A 145 -0.54 10.66 14.78
N SER A 146 -1.59 11.20 15.39
CA SER A 146 -1.44 12.33 16.31
C SER A 146 -0.68 11.92 17.59
N ASP A 147 -0.03 12.91 18.23
CA ASP A 147 0.70 12.71 19.48
C ASP A 147 -0.16 12.07 20.59
N ILE A 148 -1.45 12.44 20.65
CA ILE A 148 -2.40 11.89 21.62
C ILE A 148 -2.58 10.38 21.36
N TYR A 149 -2.74 9.99 20.11
CA TYR A 149 -2.87 8.59 19.72
C TYR A 149 -1.59 7.81 20.05
N VAL A 150 -0.43 8.35 19.64
CA VAL A 150 0.87 7.71 19.90
C VAL A 150 1.11 7.53 21.39
N LYS A 151 0.89 8.57 22.22
CA LYS A 151 1.02 8.50 23.68
C LYS A 151 0.13 7.42 24.29
N ARG A 152 -1.13 7.32 23.85
CA ARG A 152 -2.09 6.33 24.34
C ARG A 152 -1.66 4.90 24.06
N TYR A 153 -1.09 4.64 22.88
CA TYR A 153 -0.72 3.30 22.44
C TYR A 153 0.76 2.96 22.66
N LYS A 154 1.57 3.91 23.13
CA LYS A 154 3.00 3.72 23.42
C LYS A 154 3.32 2.46 24.24
N PRO A 155 2.56 2.08 25.29
CA PRO A 155 2.81 0.85 26.06
C PRO A 155 2.71 -0.42 25.19
N PHE A 156 1.90 -0.39 24.13
CA PHE A 156 1.66 -1.51 23.23
C PHE A 156 2.59 -1.55 22.01
N MET A 157 3.43 -0.51 21.81
CA MET A 157 4.31 -0.44 20.63
C MET A 157 5.31 -1.61 20.56
N SER A 158 5.78 -2.11 21.71
CA SER A 158 6.65 -3.29 21.75
C SER A 158 5.94 -4.56 21.26
N LEU A 159 4.68 -4.74 21.65
CA LEU A 159 3.86 -5.86 21.19
C LEU A 159 3.53 -5.71 19.69
N LEU A 160 3.16 -4.49 19.26
CA LEU A 160 2.91 -4.20 17.85
C LEU A 160 4.16 -4.45 16.99
N ALA A 161 5.34 -4.10 17.48
CA ALA A 161 6.60 -4.35 16.78
C ALA A 161 6.85 -5.85 16.55
N VAL A 162 6.51 -6.69 17.53
CA VAL A 162 6.59 -8.16 17.38
C VAL A 162 5.55 -8.65 16.37
N LEU A 163 4.30 -8.19 16.49
CA LEU A 163 3.19 -8.62 15.65
C LEU A 163 3.33 -8.13 14.20
N GLN A 164 3.91 -6.95 13.99
CA GLN A 164 4.06 -6.31 12.68
C GLN A 164 5.45 -6.48 12.07
N LYS A 165 6.33 -7.26 12.71
CA LYS A 165 7.65 -7.54 12.16
C LYS A 165 7.54 -8.10 10.74
N PRO A 166 8.26 -7.53 9.75
CA PRO A 166 8.31 -8.09 8.40
C PRO A 166 8.79 -9.55 8.46
N LYS A 167 8.04 -10.45 7.85
CA LYS A 167 8.49 -11.84 7.68
C LYS A 167 9.60 -11.96 6.64
N ASN A 168 9.64 -11.01 5.70
CA ASN A 168 10.64 -10.91 4.65
C ASN A 168 11.17 -9.48 4.63
N VAL A 169 12.30 -9.26 5.32
CA VAL A 169 12.96 -7.97 5.43
C VAL A 169 13.43 -7.45 4.07
N PRO A 170 14.10 -8.24 3.21
CA PRO A 170 14.48 -7.78 1.87
C PRO A 170 13.28 -7.29 1.05
N ARG A 171 12.16 -8.01 1.09
CA ARG A 171 10.92 -7.60 0.41
C ARG A 171 10.40 -6.25 0.91
N PHE A 172 10.41 -6.02 2.22
CA PHE A 172 9.98 -4.74 2.79
C PHE A 172 10.89 -3.60 2.31
N ILE A 173 12.21 -3.81 2.34
CA ILE A 173 13.20 -2.82 1.89
C ILE A 173 13.00 -2.49 0.40
N ALA A 174 12.82 -3.50 -0.45
CA ALA A 174 12.56 -3.30 -1.87
C ALA A 174 11.27 -2.49 -2.12
N LEU A 175 10.20 -2.80 -1.39
CA LEU A 175 8.94 -2.03 -1.45
C LEU A 175 9.10 -0.59 -0.94
N ALA A 176 9.90 -0.37 0.11
CA ALA A 176 10.20 0.96 0.61
C ALA A 176 11.01 1.76 -0.43
N LYS A 177 12.06 1.16 -1.01
CA LYS A 177 12.84 1.76 -2.10
C LYS A 177 11.95 2.11 -3.31
N ALA A 178 10.97 1.28 -3.63
CA ALA A 178 10.04 1.56 -4.72
C ALA A 178 9.30 2.89 -4.54
N CYS A 179 8.99 3.34 -3.31
CA CYS A 179 8.38 4.65 -3.08
C CYS A 179 9.23 5.79 -3.65
N LEU A 180 10.57 5.65 -3.60
CA LEU A 180 11.50 6.66 -4.09
C LEU A 180 11.52 6.79 -5.63
N SER A 181 10.91 5.85 -6.35
CA SER A 181 10.79 5.88 -7.81
C SER A 181 9.58 6.67 -8.33
N CYS A 182 8.74 7.23 -7.44
CA CYS A 182 7.53 7.94 -7.84
C CYS A 182 7.86 9.28 -8.52
N LYS A 183 7.46 9.42 -9.79
CA LYS A 183 7.62 10.61 -10.64
C LYS A 183 6.38 10.80 -11.56
N ALA A 184 5.19 10.44 -11.06
CA ALA A 184 3.97 10.49 -11.87
C ALA A 184 3.52 11.92 -12.20
N TYR A 185 4.00 12.92 -11.46
CA TYR A 185 3.56 14.32 -11.60
C TYR A 185 3.64 14.85 -13.03
N ASP A 186 4.72 14.53 -13.72
CA ASP A 186 4.97 15.05 -15.08
C ASP A 186 4.16 14.29 -16.17
N GLU A 187 3.40 13.26 -15.77
CA GLU A 187 2.56 12.43 -16.65
C GLU A 187 1.06 12.54 -16.30
N LEU A 188 0.69 13.38 -15.30
CA LEU A 188 -0.68 13.67 -14.90
C LEU A 188 -1.14 14.95 -15.62
N ASP A 189 -1.67 14.81 -16.81
CA ASP A 189 -2.32 15.89 -17.59
C ASP A 189 -3.84 15.90 -17.37
#